data_36ee0ed48f97026d49136f1a0158fbe2
#
_entry.id   36ee0ed48f97026d49136f1a0158fbe2
#
_cell.length_a   1.000
_cell.length_b   1.000
_cell.length_c   1.000
_cell.angle_alpha   90.00
_cell.angle_beta   90.00
_cell.angle_gamma   90.00
#
_symmetry.space_group_name_H-M   'P 1'
#
loop_
_entity.id
_entity.type
_entity.pdbx_description
1 polymer ?
#
loop_
_entity_poly.entity_id
_entity_poly.type
_entity_poly.pdbx_seq_one_letter_code
_entity_poly.pdbx_strand_id
1 'polypeptide(L)'
;MTIRKFKWSYDEEVLKMTKSSKELAVFGIALALAILIGSFLLHPWGRTKSELTVTKVDLSNNSIYATASNQLYGTNDYYLIQGVSECLKGNIQLSQIEEGEKIVVVSNGKVLLSDPYQFDTIYSIRLQ
;
A
#
# COMPACT_ATOMS: atom_id res chain seq x y z
N MET A 1 -11.94 65.20 4.73
CA MET A 1 -12.42 64.64 3.48
C MET A 1 -11.35 63.87 2.72
N THR A 2 -10.14 64.33 2.69
CA THR A 2 -9.01 63.62 2.04
C THR A 2 -8.73 62.26 2.66
N ILE A 3 -8.87 62.14 3.97
CA ILE A 3 -8.66 60.90 4.70
C ILE A 3 -9.72 59.85 4.34
N ARG A 4 -10.99 60.25 4.13
CA ARG A 4 -12.06 59.34 3.70
C ARG A 4 -11.82 58.78 2.30
N LYS A 5 -11.39 59.61 1.35
CA LYS A 5 -11.03 59.15 -0.01
C LYS A 5 -9.88 58.17 0.01
N PHE A 6 -8.88 58.45 0.81
CA PHE A 6 -7.73 57.56 0.97
C PHE A 6 -8.14 56.21 1.59
N LYS A 7 -9.01 56.24 2.59
CA LYS A 7 -9.52 55.04 3.24
C LYS A 7 -10.36 54.17 2.29
N TRP A 8 -11.16 54.82 1.42
CA TRP A 8 -11.92 54.12 0.40
C TRP A 8 -11.02 53.40 -0.60
N SER A 9 -9.99 54.08 -1.08
CA SER A 9 -9.01 53.49 -2.01
C SER A 9 -8.28 52.32 -1.37
N TYR A 10 -7.91 52.45 -0.10
CA TYR A 10 -7.27 51.40 0.65
C TYR A 10 -8.19 50.18 0.83
N ASP A 11 -9.44 50.39 1.17
CA ASP A 11 -10.42 49.30 1.33
C ASP A 11 -10.69 48.58 0.02
N GLU A 12 -10.70 49.26 -1.12
CA GLU A 12 -10.79 48.60 -2.42
C GLU A 12 -9.59 47.72 -2.73
N GLU A 13 -8.38 48.17 -2.44
CA GLU A 13 -7.18 47.36 -2.61
C GLU A 13 -7.17 46.14 -1.69
N VAL A 14 -7.56 46.30 -0.45
CA VAL A 14 -7.67 45.22 0.52
C VAL A 14 -8.73 44.22 0.07
N LEU A 15 -9.87 44.66 -0.43
CA LEU A 15 -10.91 43.79 -0.97
C LEU A 15 -10.42 43.00 -2.19
N LYS A 16 -9.68 43.63 -3.10
CA LYS A 16 -9.08 42.96 -4.24
C LYS A 16 -8.04 41.91 -3.80
N MET A 17 -7.19 42.25 -2.85
CA MET A 17 -6.22 41.32 -2.29
C MET A 17 -6.89 40.13 -1.60
N THR A 18 -7.94 40.37 -0.81
CA THR A 18 -8.69 39.34 -0.13
C THR A 18 -9.37 38.39 -1.11
N LYS A 19 -9.94 38.94 -2.20
CA LYS A 19 -10.56 38.12 -3.25
C LYS A 19 -9.53 37.24 -3.97
N SER A 20 -8.38 37.81 -4.33
CA SER A 20 -7.29 37.07 -4.94
C SER A 20 -6.74 35.98 -4.00
N SER A 21 -6.59 36.31 -2.71
CA SER A 21 -6.19 35.33 -1.67
C SER A 21 -7.18 34.20 -1.53
N LYS A 22 -8.47 34.45 -1.57
CA LYS A 22 -9.51 33.41 -1.52
C LYS A 22 -9.46 32.51 -2.74
N GLU A 23 -9.30 33.06 -3.92
CA GLU A 23 -9.16 32.27 -5.15
C GLU A 23 -7.93 31.38 -5.12
N LEU A 24 -6.79 31.91 -4.67
CA LEU A 24 -5.56 31.13 -4.49
C LEU A 24 -5.72 30.05 -3.42
N ALA A 25 -6.40 30.36 -2.31
CA ALA A 25 -6.66 29.38 -1.25
C ALA A 25 -7.56 28.25 -1.74
N VAL A 26 -8.64 28.56 -2.47
CA VAL A 26 -9.54 27.56 -3.04
C VAL A 26 -8.81 26.70 -4.06
N PHE A 27 -8.00 27.27 -4.93
CA PHE A 27 -7.18 26.55 -5.89
C PHE A 27 -6.17 25.64 -5.20
N GLY A 28 -5.51 26.13 -4.16
CA GLY A 28 -4.57 25.35 -3.36
C GLY A 28 -5.23 24.17 -2.66
N ILE A 29 -6.41 24.36 -2.09
CA ILE A 29 -7.19 23.28 -1.46
C ILE A 29 -7.64 22.26 -2.49
N ALA A 30 -8.12 22.68 -3.65
CA ALA A 30 -8.52 21.78 -4.72
C ALA A 30 -7.33 20.95 -5.24
N LEU A 31 -6.17 21.56 -5.41
CA LEU A 31 -4.95 20.89 -5.82
C LEU A 31 -4.49 19.87 -4.76
N ALA A 32 -4.51 20.25 -3.49
CA ALA A 32 -4.14 19.37 -2.38
C ALA A 32 -5.08 18.17 -2.30
N LEU A 33 -6.39 18.36 -2.46
CA LEU A 33 -7.37 17.28 -2.50
C LEU A 33 -7.14 16.36 -3.70
N ALA A 34 -6.83 16.91 -4.87
CA ALA A 34 -6.53 16.12 -6.06
C ALA A 34 -5.29 15.25 -5.87
N ILE A 35 -4.24 15.79 -5.24
CA ILE A 35 -3.03 15.03 -4.90
C ILE A 35 -3.34 13.92 -3.89
N LEU A 36 -4.13 14.21 -2.85
CA LEU A 36 -4.54 13.21 -1.87
C LEU A 36 -5.36 12.09 -2.48
N ILE A 37 -6.33 12.41 -3.31
CA ILE A 37 -7.17 11.43 -4.01
C ILE A 37 -6.32 10.62 -4.98
N GLY A 38 -5.45 11.26 -5.74
CA GLY A 38 -4.52 10.59 -6.66
C GLY A 38 -3.58 9.66 -5.92
N SER A 39 -3.01 10.08 -4.81
CA SER A 39 -2.16 9.24 -3.95
C SER A 39 -2.94 8.07 -3.37
N PHE A 40 -4.18 8.28 -2.96
CA PHE A 40 -5.06 7.24 -2.45
C PHE A 40 -5.38 6.19 -3.52
N LEU A 41 -5.66 6.61 -4.75
CA LEU A 41 -5.97 5.70 -5.86
C LEU A 41 -4.72 4.98 -6.38
N LEU A 42 -3.57 5.65 -6.40
CA LEU A 42 -2.30 5.08 -6.87
C LEU A 42 -1.61 4.24 -5.79
N HIS A 43 -1.84 4.53 -4.52
CA HIS A 43 -1.28 3.72 -3.44
C HIS A 43 -2.06 2.42 -3.33
N PRO A 44 -1.39 1.26 -3.28
CA PRO A 44 -2.08 -0.02 -3.12
C PRO A 44 -2.57 -0.17 -1.67
N TRP A 45 -3.59 0.56 -1.33
CA TRP A 45 -4.23 0.47 -0.02
C TRP A 45 -4.75 -0.93 0.21
N GLY A 46 -4.50 -1.45 1.41
CA GLY A 46 -4.85 -2.81 1.76
C GLY A 46 -3.91 -3.86 1.20
N ARG A 47 -2.81 -3.47 0.56
CA ARG A 47 -1.77 -4.40 0.13
C ARG A 47 -0.60 -4.37 1.10
N THR A 48 -0.26 -5.55 1.59
CA THR A 48 0.83 -5.76 2.54
C THR A 48 1.84 -6.69 1.92
N LYS A 49 3.11 -6.31 1.98
CA LYS A 49 4.23 -7.15 1.54
C LYS A 49 4.77 -7.92 2.73
N SER A 50 4.88 -9.22 2.58
CA SER A 50 5.44 -10.11 3.60
C SER A 50 6.58 -10.90 3.00
N GLU A 51 7.73 -10.89 3.68
CA GLU A 51 8.88 -11.72 3.31
C GLU A 51 8.80 -13.03 4.06
N LEU A 52 8.82 -14.13 3.31
CA LEU A 52 8.75 -15.46 3.85
C LEU A 52 9.89 -16.31 3.31
N THR A 53 10.31 -17.29 4.12
CA THR A 53 11.29 -18.30 3.70
C THR A 53 10.57 -19.60 3.42
N VAL A 54 10.74 -20.15 2.23
CA VAL A 54 10.10 -21.39 1.81
C VAL A 54 10.69 -22.57 2.60
N THR A 55 9.85 -23.34 3.26
CA THR A 55 10.25 -24.53 4.00
C THR A 55 9.90 -25.82 3.26
N LYS A 56 8.83 -25.81 2.48
CA LYS A 56 8.40 -26.97 1.70
C LYS A 56 7.59 -26.52 0.50
N VAL A 57 7.79 -27.19 -0.62
CA VAL A 57 7.00 -26.99 -1.85
C VAL A 57 6.20 -28.25 -2.11
N ASP A 58 4.88 -28.11 -2.22
CA ASP A 58 3.96 -29.19 -2.55
C ASP A 58 3.40 -28.98 -3.95
N LEU A 59 4.03 -29.60 -4.93
CA LEU A 59 3.64 -29.48 -6.33
C LEU A 59 2.27 -30.10 -6.62
N SER A 60 1.93 -31.18 -5.93
CA SER A 60 0.66 -31.88 -6.17
C SER A 60 -0.55 -31.08 -5.72
N ASN A 61 -0.40 -30.28 -4.66
CA ASN A 61 -1.45 -29.43 -4.13
C ASN A 61 -1.33 -27.94 -4.54
N ASN A 62 -0.34 -27.63 -5.37
CA ASN A 62 -0.06 -26.24 -5.79
C ASN A 62 0.10 -25.30 -4.60
N SER A 63 0.88 -25.73 -3.61
CA SER A 63 1.01 -25.07 -2.31
C SER A 63 2.47 -24.90 -1.90
N ILE A 64 2.73 -23.91 -1.07
CA ILE A 64 4.03 -23.68 -0.43
C ILE A 64 3.80 -23.54 1.06
N TYR A 65 4.67 -24.16 1.85
CA TYR A 65 4.81 -23.89 3.27
C TYR A 65 5.99 -22.95 3.47
N ALA A 66 5.79 -21.91 4.23
CA ALA A 66 6.80 -20.90 4.44
C ALA A 66 6.77 -20.38 5.89
N THR A 67 7.85 -19.79 6.32
CA THR A 67 7.96 -19.18 7.64
C THR A 67 8.30 -17.71 7.56
N ALA A 68 7.74 -16.94 8.49
CA ALA A 68 8.08 -15.53 8.71
C ALA A 68 8.67 -15.38 10.10
N SER A 69 9.73 -14.58 10.23
CA SER A 69 10.30 -14.24 11.52
C SER A 69 9.39 -13.26 12.25
N ASN A 70 8.93 -13.63 13.44
CA ASN A 70 8.16 -12.75 14.30
C ASN A 70 9.09 -12.14 15.35
N GLN A 71 9.51 -10.90 15.11
CA GLN A 71 10.47 -10.20 15.96
C GLN A 71 9.88 -9.86 17.36
N LEU A 72 8.56 -9.69 17.44
CA LEU A 72 7.90 -9.36 18.70
C LEU A 72 7.97 -10.49 19.72
N TYR A 73 7.88 -11.74 19.26
CA TYR A 73 7.84 -12.92 20.12
C TYR A 73 9.09 -13.80 20.00
N GLY A 74 10.03 -13.45 19.13
CA GLY A 74 11.23 -14.25 18.89
C GLY A 74 10.95 -15.63 18.31
N THR A 75 9.80 -15.81 17.67
CA THR A 75 9.35 -17.07 17.09
C THR A 75 9.22 -16.94 15.58
N ASN A 76 9.09 -18.09 14.89
CA ASN A 76 8.75 -18.13 13.48
C ASN A 76 7.29 -18.51 13.33
N ASP A 77 6.56 -17.71 12.54
CA ASP A 77 5.19 -18.03 12.17
C ASP A 77 5.19 -18.88 10.91
N TYR A 78 4.36 -19.93 10.89
CA TYR A 78 4.23 -20.85 9.76
C TYR A 78 3.01 -20.49 8.93
N TYR A 79 3.19 -20.45 7.63
CA TYR A 79 2.14 -20.13 6.67
C TYR A 79 2.00 -21.22 5.63
N LEU A 80 0.76 -21.51 5.27
CA LEU A 80 0.41 -22.32 4.11
C LEU A 80 -0.14 -21.40 3.03
N ILE A 81 0.46 -21.46 1.85
CA ILE A 81 0.04 -20.67 0.69
C ILE A 81 -0.51 -21.62 -0.35
N GLN A 82 -1.79 -21.51 -0.65
CA GLN A 82 -2.49 -22.33 -1.65
C GLN A 82 -2.66 -21.55 -2.96
N GLY A 83 -2.80 -22.26 -4.07
CA GLY A 83 -2.98 -21.65 -5.37
C GLY A 83 -1.78 -20.82 -5.84
N VAL A 84 -0.58 -21.28 -5.52
CA VAL A 84 0.66 -20.52 -5.73
C VAL A 84 0.89 -20.19 -7.21
N SER A 85 0.66 -21.13 -8.11
CA SER A 85 0.92 -20.95 -9.54
C SER A 85 0.08 -19.83 -10.15
N GLU A 86 -1.09 -19.58 -9.60
CA GLU A 86 -1.99 -18.50 -10.06
C GLU A 86 -1.51 -17.13 -9.60
N CYS A 87 -0.75 -17.08 -8.52
CA CYS A 87 -0.28 -15.83 -7.90
C CYS A 87 1.17 -15.49 -8.27
N LEU A 88 1.93 -16.43 -8.83
CA LEU A 88 3.33 -16.22 -9.19
C LEU A 88 3.46 -15.17 -10.28
N LYS A 89 4.35 -14.21 -10.06
CA LYS A 89 4.71 -13.17 -11.02
C LYS A 89 6.09 -13.40 -11.60
N GLY A 90 6.27 -12.95 -12.82
CA GLY A 90 7.45 -13.25 -13.61
C GLY A 90 7.31 -14.59 -14.31
N ASN A 91 8.32 -15.00 -15.06
CA ASN A 91 8.32 -16.29 -15.77
C ASN A 91 8.79 -17.43 -14.87
N ILE A 92 8.25 -17.51 -13.66
CA ILE A 92 8.64 -18.47 -12.64
C ILE A 92 7.51 -19.47 -12.46
N GLN A 93 7.86 -20.75 -12.49
CA GLN A 93 6.96 -21.85 -12.19
C GLN A 93 7.17 -22.35 -10.77
N LEU A 94 6.13 -22.96 -10.19
CA LEU A 94 6.21 -23.50 -8.83
C LEU A 94 7.34 -24.52 -8.68
N SER A 95 7.59 -25.32 -9.71
CA SER A 95 8.67 -26.33 -9.74
C SER A 95 10.08 -25.72 -9.65
N GLN A 96 10.22 -24.44 -9.92
CA GLN A 96 11.50 -23.72 -9.84
C GLN A 96 11.79 -23.14 -8.45
N ILE A 97 10.81 -23.15 -7.58
CA ILE A 97 10.96 -22.65 -6.21
C ILE A 97 11.53 -23.77 -5.35
N GLU A 98 12.62 -23.48 -4.67
CA GLU A 98 13.32 -24.42 -3.81
C GLU A 98 13.17 -24.07 -2.33
N GLU A 99 13.33 -25.05 -1.47
CA GLU A 99 13.36 -24.85 -0.03
C GLU A 99 14.52 -23.92 0.36
N GLY A 100 14.27 -23.02 1.29
CA GLY A 100 15.23 -22.02 1.74
C GLY A 100 15.24 -20.73 0.94
N GLU A 101 14.54 -20.67 -0.19
CA GLU A 101 14.41 -19.45 -0.95
C GLU A 101 13.48 -18.47 -0.24
N LYS A 102 13.75 -17.19 -0.43
CA LYS A 102 12.92 -16.12 0.10
C LYS A 102 11.92 -15.67 -0.94
N ILE A 103 10.67 -15.54 -0.54
CA ILE A 103 9.58 -15.05 -1.36
C ILE A 103 8.96 -13.81 -0.75
N VAL A 104 8.42 -12.95 -1.59
CA VAL A 104 7.64 -11.79 -1.18
C VAL A 104 6.18 -12.03 -1.57
N VAL A 105 5.32 -12.10 -0.58
CA VAL A 105 3.88 -12.27 -0.75
C VAL A 105 3.21 -10.92 -0.58
N VAL A 106 2.47 -10.50 -1.59
CA VAL A 106 1.62 -9.30 -1.53
C VAL A 106 0.19 -9.74 -1.28
N SER A 107 -0.35 -9.38 -0.14
CA SER A 107 -1.68 -9.77 0.31
C SER A 107 -2.49 -8.57 0.76
N ASN A 108 -3.74 -8.81 1.18
CA ASN A 108 -4.59 -7.80 1.78
C ASN A 108 -4.25 -7.50 3.25
N GLY A 109 -3.22 -8.14 3.80
CA GLY A 109 -2.78 -7.98 5.19
C GLY A 109 -3.60 -8.77 6.20
N LYS A 110 -4.67 -9.42 5.79
CA LYS A 110 -5.48 -10.28 6.66
C LYS A 110 -4.95 -11.70 6.65
N VAL A 111 -4.85 -12.27 7.83
CA VAL A 111 -4.36 -13.64 8.03
C VAL A 111 -5.40 -14.42 8.80
N LEU A 112 -5.74 -15.60 8.30
CA LEU A 112 -6.62 -16.53 8.99
C LEU A 112 -5.84 -17.19 10.12
N LEU A 113 -6.40 -17.16 11.33
CA LEU A 113 -5.78 -17.76 12.52
C LEU A 113 -6.01 -19.27 12.52
N SER A 114 -5.43 -19.96 11.55
CA SER A 114 -5.41 -21.40 11.43
C SER A 114 -4.02 -21.93 11.76
N ASP A 115 -3.85 -23.23 11.83
CA ASP A 115 -2.56 -23.87 12.07
C ASP A 115 -2.25 -24.83 10.92
N PRO A 116 -1.37 -24.48 9.99
CA PRO A 116 -0.61 -23.21 9.86
C PRO A 116 -1.48 -22.01 9.46
N TYR A 117 -0.95 -20.80 9.63
CA TYR A 117 -1.64 -19.59 9.20
C TYR A 117 -1.86 -19.56 7.70
N GLN A 118 -2.92 -18.91 7.25
CA GLN A 118 -3.21 -18.72 5.83
C GLN A 118 -3.51 -17.26 5.56
N PHE A 119 -3.04 -16.75 4.42
CA PHE A 119 -3.44 -15.42 3.97
C PHE A 119 -4.89 -15.46 3.46
N ASP A 120 -5.65 -14.43 3.79
CA ASP A 120 -7.02 -14.31 3.31
C ASP A 120 -7.07 -14.12 1.79
N THR A 121 -6.35 -13.13 1.30
CA THR A 121 -6.26 -12.85 -0.14
C THR A 121 -4.81 -12.55 -0.51
N ILE A 122 -4.30 -13.25 -1.50
CA ILE A 122 -2.96 -13.05 -2.05
C ILE A 122 -3.10 -12.45 -3.44
N TYR A 123 -2.42 -11.32 -3.67
CA TYR A 123 -2.42 -10.65 -4.98
C TYR A 123 -1.27 -11.12 -5.86
N SER A 124 -0.10 -11.31 -5.28
CA SER A 124 1.07 -11.78 -6.03
C SER A 124 2.11 -12.42 -5.11
N ILE A 125 2.92 -13.30 -5.71
CA ILE A 125 4.08 -13.92 -5.07
C ILE A 125 5.27 -13.74 -6.00
N ARG A 126 6.39 -13.27 -5.45
CA ARG A 126 7.64 -13.09 -6.19
C ARG A 126 8.80 -13.72 -5.44
N LEU A 127 9.79 -14.21 -6.16
CA LEU A 127 11.07 -14.54 -5.58
C LEU A 127 11.84 -13.25 -5.26
N GLN A 128 12.50 -13.25 -4.12
CA GLN A 128 13.32 -12.14 -3.69
C GLN A 128 14.69 -12.16 -4.35
#